data_cf6b6bc250b9c11c823aa672a32efee3
#
_entry.id   cf6b6bc250b9c11c823aa672a32efee3
#
_cell.length_a   1.000
_cell.length_b   1.000
_cell.length_c   1.000
_cell.angle_alpha   90.00
_cell.angle_beta   90.00
_cell.angle_gamma   90.00
#
_symmetry.space_group_name_H-M   'P 1'
#
loop_
_entity.id
_entity.type
_entity.pdbx_description
1 polymer ?
#
loop_
_entity_poly.entity_id
_entity_poly.type
_entity_poly.pdbx_seq_one_letter_code
_entity_poly.pdbx_strand_id
1 'polypeptide(L)'
;MFLGLDCSTQSFSALIIDASKGTIIHEASVNFEGDLPHYQTSSGFVHGDLPGEVFSDPLMWVEALDLLLARLLESGADLSAIEAISGSGQQHATVYLNDRFNSTLADLQSASCLKDQLAPCLSRPLSPIWMDSSTAQECQEIASALGGDEEMCQRTGSTATQRFSGAQIRRFSKLSPEAWQDTAHVHLNSSFLASLLAGQSVSIDYGDGAGMNLMNLASGDWDTDIDNITADGLAHKLPSLKPSSTMAGNISPYFVEKYQFNPEAKVALWSGDNPCSLVGMGAASPGKMVISLGTSYTLFAAMDKPVTDPSGFGHVFGNPCG
;
A
#
# COMPACT_ATOMS: atom_id res chain seq x y z
N MET A 1 7.71 -23.11 -3.01
CA MET A 1 7.12 -22.19 -4.00
C MET A 1 6.81 -20.85 -3.37
N PHE A 2 6.74 -19.79 -4.17
CA PHE A 2 6.50 -18.44 -3.68
C PHE A 2 5.32 -17.81 -4.40
N LEU A 3 4.45 -17.11 -3.67
CA LEU A 3 3.31 -16.38 -4.21
C LEU A 3 3.64 -14.88 -4.23
N GLY A 4 3.63 -14.29 -5.41
CA GLY A 4 3.70 -12.83 -5.62
C GLY A 4 2.33 -12.28 -5.96
N LEU A 5 1.96 -11.18 -5.32
CA LEU A 5 0.68 -10.49 -5.48
C LEU A 5 0.89 -9.04 -5.91
N ASP A 6 0.06 -8.49 -6.78
CA ASP A 6 0.10 -7.08 -7.19
C ASP A 6 -1.30 -6.49 -7.27
N CYS A 7 -1.62 -5.60 -6.35
CA CYS A 7 -2.88 -4.86 -6.32
C CYS A 7 -2.69 -3.47 -6.94
N SER A 8 -2.78 -3.42 -8.25
CA SER A 8 -2.67 -2.20 -9.06
C SER A 8 -3.98 -1.40 -9.07
N THR A 9 -4.05 -0.33 -9.88
CA THR A 9 -5.24 0.54 -9.96
C THR A 9 -6.45 -0.18 -10.57
N GLN A 10 -6.24 -1.00 -11.61
CA GLN A 10 -7.32 -1.59 -12.41
C GLN A 10 -7.56 -3.08 -12.14
N SER A 11 -6.59 -3.74 -11.50
CA SER A 11 -6.60 -5.18 -11.34
C SER A 11 -5.79 -5.65 -10.14
N PHE A 12 -6.09 -6.87 -9.71
CA PHE A 12 -5.28 -7.60 -8.76
C PHE A 12 -4.75 -8.86 -9.44
N SER A 13 -3.43 -9.03 -9.43
CA SER A 13 -2.74 -10.13 -10.12
C SER A 13 -1.97 -11.01 -9.14
N ALA A 14 -1.79 -12.27 -9.50
CA ALA A 14 -1.02 -13.24 -8.73
C ALA A 14 -0.13 -14.08 -9.63
N LEU A 15 1.09 -14.39 -9.15
CA LEU A 15 2.04 -15.29 -9.78
C LEU A 15 2.54 -16.30 -8.76
N ILE A 16 2.52 -17.60 -9.10
CA ILE A 16 3.21 -18.63 -8.31
C ILE A 16 4.50 -19.01 -9.03
N ILE A 17 5.61 -18.89 -8.31
CA ILE A 17 6.96 -19.08 -8.83
C ILE A 17 7.59 -20.32 -8.19
N ASP A 18 8.09 -21.25 -9.03
CA ASP A 18 9.02 -22.28 -8.60
C ASP A 18 10.45 -21.71 -8.66
N ALA A 19 10.96 -21.26 -7.52
CA ALA A 19 12.28 -20.63 -7.45
C ALA A 19 13.42 -21.63 -7.76
N SER A 20 13.21 -22.94 -7.59
CA SER A 20 14.21 -23.95 -7.92
C SER A 20 14.43 -24.07 -9.43
N LYS A 21 13.39 -23.76 -10.22
CA LYS A 21 13.42 -23.77 -11.69
C LYS A 21 13.49 -22.37 -12.30
N GLY A 22 13.21 -21.33 -11.50
CA GLY A 22 13.12 -19.96 -12.00
C GLY A 22 11.95 -19.76 -12.98
N THR A 23 10.85 -20.47 -12.78
CA THR A 23 9.68 -20.45 -13.68
C THR A 23 8.39 -20.06 -12.98
N ILE A 24 7.53 -19.32 -13.68
CA ILE A 24 6.14 -19.11 -13.27
C ILE A 24 5.37 -20.38 -13.60
N ILE A 25 4.63 -20.91 -12.63
CA ILE A 25 3.86 -22.16 -12.79
C ILE A 25 2.35 -21.92 -12.79
N HIS A 26 1.86 -20.88 -12.14
CA HIS A 26 0.48 -20.44 -12.19
C HIS A 26 0.43 -18.91 -12.21
N GLU A 27 -0.58 -18.39 -12.89
CA GLU A 27 -0.93 -16.97 -12.88
C GLU A 27 -2.45 -16.81 -12.85
N ALA A 28 -2.92 -15.74 -12.21
CA ALA A 28 -4.32 -15.36 -12.19
C ALA A 28 -4.43 -13.85 -12.08
N SER A 29 -5.55 -13.30 -12.49
CA SER A 29 -5.86 -11.89 -12.32
C SER A 29 -7.35 -11.65 -12.13
N VAL A 30 -7.69 -10.54 -11.48
CA VAL A 30 -9.05 -10.02 -11.32
C VAL A 30 -9.04 -8.59 -11.83
N ASN A 31 -9.85 -8.31 -12.83
CA ASN A 31 -10.07 -6.94 -13.31
C ASN A 31 -11.23 -6.31 -12.53
N PHE A 32 -11.01 -5.20 -11.87
CA PHE A 32 -12.00 -4.62 -10.96
C PHE A 32 -13.30 -4.21 -11.68
N GLU A 33 -13.20 -3.58 -12.84
CA GLU A 33 -14.37 -3.15 -13.62
C GLU A 33 -15.14 -4.32 -14.22
N GLY A 34 -14.42 -5.29 -14.77
CA GLY A 34 -15.03 -6.43 -15.47
C GLY A 34 -15.53 -7.53 -14.54
N ASP A 35 -14.77 -7.86 -13.49
CA ASP A 35 -15.06 -8.99 -12.61
C ASP A 35 -15.88 -8.58 -11.36
N LEU A 36 -15.81 -7.29 -10.95
CA LEU A 36 -16.49 -6.74 -9.78
C LEU A 36 -17.36 -5.53 -10.13
N PRO A 37 -18.28 -5.64 -11.13
CA PRO A 37 -19.02 -4.50 -11.68
C PRO A 37 -19.95 -3.81 -10.67
N HIS A 38 -20.28 -4.44 -9.57
CA HIS A 38 -21.11 -3.88 -8.49
C HIS A 38 -20.44 -2.73 -7.72
N TYR A 39 -19.10 -2.57 -7.82
CA TYR A 39 -18.41 -1.39 -7.31
C TYR A 39 -18.53 -0.17 -8.24
N GLN A 40 -19.08 -0.34 -9.44
CA GLN A 40 -19.34 0.75 -10.41
C GLN A 40 -18.11 1.61 -10.73
N THR A 41 -16.93 1.00 -10.71
CA THR A 41 -15.69 1.70 -11.02
C THR A 41 -15.50 1.83 -12.53
N SER A 42 -14.82 2.90 -12.96
CA SER A 42 -14.20 2.99 -14.27
C SER A 42 -12.70 2.84 -14.12
N SER A 43 -12.13 1.80 -14.72
CA SER A 43 -10.70 1.48 -14.57
C SER A 43 -10.25 1.31 -13.09
N GLY A 44 -11.13 0.83 -12.20
CA GLY A 44 -10.82 0.51 -10.80
C GLY A 44 -10.95 1.69 -9.82
N PHE A 45 -11.45 2.84 -10.23
CA PHE A 45 -11.63 4.01 -9.37
C PHE A 45 -12.97 4.73 -9.63
N VAL A 46 -13.31 5.62 -8.71
CA VAL A 46 -14.45 6.54 -8.81
C VAL A 46 -13.97 7.97 -8.57
N HIS A 47 -14.66 8.94 -9.19
CA HIS A 47 -14.47 10.34 -8.88
C HIS A 47 -15.32 10.73 -7.67
N GLY A 48 -14.78 11.62 -6.82
CA GLY A 48 -15.55 12.23 -5.74
C GLY A 48 -16.39 13.40 -6.22
N ASP A 49 -17.08 14.04 -5.28
CA ASP A 49 -17.97 15.16 -5.55
C ASP A 49 -17.22 16.48 -5.80
N LEU A 50 -15.98 16.59 -5.33
CA LEU A 50 -15.16 17.78 -5.48
C LEU A 50 -14.09 17.60 -6.58
N PRO A 51 -13.69 18.71 -7.24
CA PRO A 51 -12.66 18.65 -8.27
C PRO A 51 -11.35 18.03 -7.77
N GLY A 52 -10.83 17.09 -8.55
CA GLY A 52 -9.55 16.42 -8.27
C GLY A 52 -9.65 15.23 -7.32
N GLU A 53 -10.82 14.97 -6.73
CA GLU A 53 -11.00 13.79 -5.88
C GLU A 53 -11.09 12.51 -6.71
N VAL A 54 -10.26 11.53 -6.36
CA VAL A 54 -10.24 10.19 -6.99
C VAL A 54 -10.01 9.14 -5.92
N PHE A 55 -10.93 8.16 -5.88
CA PHE A 55 -10.97 7.15 -4.83
C PHE A 55 -11.06 5.74 -5.38
N SER A 56 -10.65 4.78 -4.55
CA SER A 56 -10.92 3.36 -4.72
C SER A 56 -11.54 2.81 -3.44
N ASP A 57 -12.36 1.75 -3.57
CA ASP A 57 -12.97 1.11 -2.41
C ASP A 57 -12.01 0.02 -1.86
N PRO A 58 -11.53 0.12 -0.60
CA PRO A 58 -10.70 -0.93 0.00
C PRO A 58 -11.37 -2.30 0.05
N LEU A 59 -12.69 -2.35 0.16
CA LEU A 59 -13.42 -3.62 0.15
C LEU A 59 -13.45 -4.30 -1.22
N MET A 60 -13.31 -3.52 -2.30
CA MET A 60 -13.10 -4.07 -3.64
C MET A 60 -11.78 -4.86 -3.70
N TRP A 61 -10.71 -4.34 -3.11
CA TRP A 61 -9.42 -5.05 -3.07
C TRP A 61 -9.50 -6.33 -2.24
N VAL A 62 -10.27 -6.29 -1.12
CA VAL A 62 -10.51 -7.48 -0.28
C VAL A 62 -11.29 -8.55 -1.04
N GLU A 63 -12.36 -8.16 -1.74
CA GLU A 63 -13.16 -9.09 -2.55
C GLU A 63 -12.36 -9.64 -3.74
N ALA A 64 -11.55 -8.79 -4.35
CA ALA A 64 -10.64 -9.20 -5.42
C ALA A 64 -9.59 -10.21 -4.93
N LEU A 65 -9.06 -10.07 -3.71
CA LEU A 65 -8.15 -11.04 -3.11
C LEU A 65 -8.82 -12.42 -2.97
N ASP A 66 -10.03 -12.46 -2.43
CA ASP A 66 -10.80 -13.72 -2.30
C ASP A 66 -11.04 -14.38 -3.68
N LEU A 67 -11.46 -13.60 -4.68
CA LEU A 67 -11.70 -14.08 -6.04
C LEU A 67 -10.39 -14.55 -6.71
N LEU A 68 -9.30 -13.82 -6.51
CA LEU A 68 -7.98 -14.15 -7.07
C LEU A 68 -7.46 -15.50 -6.56
N LEU A 69 -7.58 -15.72 -5.24
CA LEU A 69 -7.16 -16.99 -4.60
C LEU A 69 -8.06 -18.16 -5.06
N ALA A 70 -9.36 -17.94 -5.24
CA ALA A 70 -10.24 -18.93 -5.81
C ALA A 70 -9.83 -19.32 -7.25
N ARG A 71 -9.51 -18.33 -8.10
CA ARG A 71 -9.01 -18.55 -9.47
C ARG A 71 -7.69 -19.35 -9.51
N LEU A 72 -6.79 -19.10 -8.56
CA LEU A 72 -5.58 -19.92 -8.46
C LEU A 72 -5.88 -21.37 -8.16
N LEU A 73 -6.80 -21.66 -7.21
CA LEU A 73 -7.24 -23.04 -6.94
C LEU A 73 -7.91 -23.69 -8.17
N GLU A 74 -8.78 -22.95 -8.85
CA GLU A 74 -9.43 -23.43 -10.09
C GLU A 74 -8.42 -23.74 -11.20
N SER A 75 -7.30 -23.03 -11.25
CA SER A 75 -6.20 -23.31 -12.18
C SER A 75 -5.40 -24.57 -11.83
N GLY A 76 -5.72 -25.21 -10.70
CA GLY A 76 -4.99 -26.38 -10.18
C GLY A 76 -3.74 -26.06 -9.36
N ALA A 77 -3.61 -24.81 -8.89
CA ALA A 77 -2.48 -24.43 -8.02
C ALA A 77 -2.56 -25.13 -6.66
N ASP A 78 -1.44 -25.69 -6.21
CA ASP A 78 -1.28 -26.26 -4.88
C ASP A 78 -0.78 -25.16 -3.90
N LEU A 79 -1.72 -24.49 -3.23
CA LEU A 79 -1.39 -23.44 -2.26
C LEU A 79 -0.75 -24.00 -0.98
N SER A 80 -0.87 -25.31 -0.70
CA SER A 80 -0.19 -25.94 0.43
C SER A 80 1.34 -26.02 0.24
N ALA A 81 1.81 -25.87 -0.99
CA ALA A 81 3.24 -25.85 -1.32
C ALA A 81 3.87 -24.43 -1.26
N ILE A 82 3.08 -23.39 -0.96
CA ILE A 82 3.59 -22.02 -0.81
C ILE A 82 4.36 -21.89 0.50
N GLU A 83 5.60 -21.41 0.41
CA GLU A 83 6.51 -21.20 1.53
C GLU A 83 6.51 -19.75 2.01
N ALA A 84 6.38 -18.79 1.06
CA ALA A 84 6.27 -17.38 1.40
C ALA A 84 5.42 -16.61 0.38
N ILE A 85 4.85 -15.51 0.87
CA ILE A 85 3.97 -14.60 0.15
C ILE A 85 4.51 -13.19 0.31
N SER A 86 4.59 -12.44 -0.78
CA SER A 86 4.86 -11.01 -0.79
C SER A 86 4.06 -10.34 -1.90
N GLY A 87 4.05 -9.02 -1.91
CA GLY A 87 3.30 -8.31 -2.95
C GLY A 87 3.68 -6.86 -3.11
N SER A 88 2.97 -6.23 -4.04
CA SER A 88 2.97 -4.81 -4.29
C SER A 88 1.54 -4.27 -4.29
N GLY A 89 1.42 -2.98 -4.02
CA GLY A 89 0.15 -2.26 -4.11
C GLY A 89 0.34 -0.92 -4.79
N GLN A 90 -0.73 -0.39 -5.38
CA GLN A 90 -0.69 0.96 -5.95
C GLN A 90 -0.24 1.96 -4.89
N GLN A 91 0.77 2.77 -5.21
CA GLN A 91 1.32 3.74 -4.27
C GLN A 91 0.29 4.79 -3.84
N HIS A 92 0.46 5.32 -2.62
CA HIS A 92 -0.32 6.42 -2.04
C HIS A 92 -1.78 6.11 -1.70
N ALA A 93 -2.32 4.94 -2.08
CA ALA A 93 -3.67 4.55 -1.72
C ALA A 93 -3.79 4.32 -0.20
N THR A 94 -4.41 5.28 0.50
CA THR A 94 -4.41 5.34 1.97
C THR A 94 -5.72 4.77 2.54
N VAL A 95 -5.61 3.78 3.42
CA VAL A 95 -6.71 3.09 4.10
C VAL A 95 -6.80 3.53 5.56
N TYR A 96 -8.00 3.91 6.00
CA TYR A 96 -8.25 4.40 7.35
C TYR A 96 -9.10 3.38 8.12
N LEU A 97 -8.60 2.91 9.24
CA LEU A 97 -9.16 1.80 10.00
C LEU A 97 -9.39 2.17 11.47
N ASN A 98 -10.49 1.73 12.04
CA ASN A 98 -10.79 1.96 13.44
C ASN A 98 -10.15 0.89 14.36
N ASP A 99 -10.41 0.98 15.65
CA ASP A 99 -9.82 0.13 16.68
C ASP A 99 -10.21 -1.35 16.60
N ARG A 100 -11.28 -1.69 15.85
CA ARG A 100 -11.73 -3.08 15.65
C ARG A 100 -10.80 -3.87 14.73
N PHE A 101 -10.00 -3.19 13.90
CA PHE A 101 -9.20 -3.85 12.86
C PHE A 101 -8.35 -4.99 13.39
N ASN A 102 -7.56 -4.76 14.43
CA ASN A 102 -6.67 -5.79 15.00
C ASN A 102 -7.44 -6.98 15.58
N SER A 103 -8.53 -6.73 16.29
CA SER A 103 -9.36 -7.80 16.86
C SER A 103 -10.09 -8.60 15.77
N THR A 104 -10.54 -7.93 14.71
CA THR A 104 -11.18 -8.60 13.56
C THR A 104 -10.17 -9.49 12.83
N LEU A 105 -8.95 -9.00 12.57
CA LEU A 105 -7.92 -9.80 11.92
C LEU A 105 -7.55 -11.07 12.71
N ALA A 106 -7.51 -10.97 14.03
CA ALA A 106 -7.20 -12.10 14.92
C ALA A 106 -8.32 -13.15 14.98
N ASP A 107 -9.56 -12.80 14.62
CA ASP A 107 -10.75 -13.65 14.74
C ASP A 107 -11.52 -13.84 13.42
N LEU A 108 -10.83 -13.76 12.28
CA LEU A 108 -11.44 -13.97 10.97
C LEU A 108 -12.02 -15.39 10.84
N GLN A 109 -13.27 -15.47 10.42
CA GLN A 109 -14.02 -16.71 10.26
C GLN A 109 -14.03 -17.16 8.80
N SER A 110 -13.43 -18.31 8.50
CA SER A 110 -13.27 -18.83 7.11
C SER A 110 -14.59 -19.13 6.42
N ALA A 111 -15.66 -19.43 7.18
CA ALA A 111 -17.01 -19.67 6.67
C ALA A 111 -17.76 -18.37 6.28
N SER A 112 -17.22 -17.19 6.63
CA SER A 112 -17.85 -15.90 6.37
C SER A 112 -17.12 -15.16 5.25
N CYS A 113 -17.83 -14.24 4.58
CA CYS A 113 -17.21 -13.37 3.57
C CYS A 113 -16.19 -12.44 4.22
N LEU A 114 -14.96 -12.40 3.69
CA LEU A 114 -13.87 -11.56 4.23
C LEU A 114 -14.25 -10.08 4.21
N LYS A 115 -14.82 -9.63 3.11
CA LYS A 115 -15.27 -8.24 2.95
C LYS A 115 -16.26 -7.82 4.03
N ASP A 116 -17.25 -8.66 4.33
CA ASP A 116 -18.30 -8.33 5.30
C ASP A 116 -17.74 -8.25 6.73
N GLN A 117 -16.72 -9.05 7.04
CA GLN A 117 -16.01 -9.00 8.32
C GLN A 117 -15.19 -7.72 8.49
N LEU A 118 -14.61 -7.20 7.39
CA LEU A 118 -13.74 -6.03 7.40
C LEU A 118 -14.47 -4.70 7.20
N ALA A 119 -15.65 -4.70 6.60
CA ALA A 119 -16.43 -3.48 6.36
C ALA A 119 -16.63 -2.62 7.64
N PRO A 120 -16.92 -3.19 8.82
CA PRO A 120 -17.06 -2.42 10.05
C PRO A 120 -15.73 -1.83 10.59
N CYS A 121 -14.59 -2.22 10.03
CA CYS A 121 -13.27 -1.73 10.45
C CYS A 121 -12.88 -0.42 9.76
N LEU A 122 -13.55 -0.03 8.67
CA LEU A 122 -13.24 1.20 7.94
C LEU A 122 -13.81 2.42 8.66
N SER A 123 -12.97 3.36 9.06
CA SER A 123 -13.38 4.69 9.54
C SER A 123 -13.63 5.66 8.37
N ARG A 124 -13.07 5.37 7.19
CA ARG A 124 -13.33 6.05 5.92
C ARG A 124 -13.62 5.01 4.85
N PRO A 125 -14.79 5.06 4.19
CA PRO A 125 -15.22 4.00 3.25
C PRO A 125 -14.43 3.98 1.95
N LEU A 126 -13.93 5.13 1.48
CA LEU A 126 -13.18 5.24 0.23
C LEU A 126 -11.76 5.74 0.47
N SER A 127 -10.79 5.07 -0.11
CA SER A 127 -9.37 5.42 -0.07
C SER A 127 -9.03 6.41 -1.18
N PRO A 128 -8.40 7.57 -0.88
CA PRO A 128 -7.79 8.37 -1.92
C PRO A 128 -6.64 7.58 -2.55
N ILE A 129 -6.46 7.73 -3.86
CA ILE A 129 -5.42 7.03 -4.62
C ILE A 129 -4.46 8.02 -5.29
N TRP A 130 -3.42 7.50 -5.93
CA TRP A 130 -2.35 8.29 -6.57
C TRP A 130 -2.83 9.31 -7.61
N MET A 131 -4.04 9.17 -8.14
CA MET A 131 -4.65 10.10 -9.11
C MET A 131 -5.32 11.31 -8.43
N ASP A 132 -5.51 11.27 -7.12
CA ASP A 132 -6.15 12.37 -6.39
C ASP A 132 -5.25 13.61 -6.37
N SER A 133 -5.82 14.74 -6.78
CA SER A 133 -5.17 16.04 -6.84
C SER A 133 -5.94 17.13 -6.07
N SER A 134 -6.77 16.73 -5.11
CA SER A 134 -7.68 17.63 -4.38
C SER A 134 -7.02 18.40 -3.23
N THR A 135 -5.76 18.09 -2.87
CA THR A 135 -5.12 18.53 -1.61
C THR A 135 -4.08 19.64 -1.78
N ALA A 136 -4.22 20.49 -2.80
CA ALA A 136 -3.28 21.59 -3.06
C ALA A 136 -3.12 22.54 -1.85
N GLN A 137 -4.21 22.84 -1.17
CA GLN A 137 -4.21 23.68 0.03
C GLN A 137 -3.46 23.01 1.18
N GLU A 138 -3.71 21.74 1.42
CA GLU A 138 -3.07 20.96 2.48
C GLU A 138 -1.56 20.84 2.27
N CYS A 139 -1.13 20.67 1.01
CA CYS A 139 0.30 20.72 0.66
C CYS A 139 0.95 22.04 1.08
N GLN A 140 0.31 23.17 0.73
CA GLN A 140 0.80 24.50 1.09
C GLN A 140 0.84 24.71 2.61
N GLU A 141 -0.18 24.26 3.33
CA GLU A 141 -0.26 24.36 4.79
C GLU A 141 0.86 23.56 5.47
N ILE A 142 1.11 22.30 5.04
CA ILE A 142 2.19 21.46 5.60
C ILE A 142 3.55 22.08 5.30
N ALA A 143 3.83 22.39 4.02
CA ALA A 143 5.11 22.95 3.63
C ALA A 143 5.42 24.28 4.34
N SER A 144 4.42 25.19 4.40
CA SER A 144 4.60 26.49 5.07
C SER A 144 4.87 26.35 6.57
N ALA A 145 4.20 25.42 7.25
CA ALA A 145 4.39 25.18 8.68
C ALA A 145 5.76 24.53 8.99
N LEU A 146 6.30 23.75 8.05
CA LEU A 146 7.60 23.09 8.18
C LEU A 146 8.78 24.03 7.85
N GLY A 147 8.54 25.15 7.14
CA GLY A 147 9.59 26.09 6.73
C GLY A 147 9.80 26.18 5.21
N GLY A 148 8.96 25.53 4.42
CA GLY A 148 8.93 25.58 2.95
C GLY A 148 9.19 24.23 2.26
N ASP A 149 9.03 24.25 0.94
CA ASP A 149 9.19 23.05 0.10
C ASP A 149 10.61 22.47 0.14
N GLU A 150 11.63 23.33 0.31
CA GLU A 150 13.02 22.87 0.41
C GLU A 150 13.23 22.01 1.66
N GLU A 151 12.75 22.46 2.84
CA GLU A 151 12.84 21.71 4.08
C GLU A 151 12.06 20.41 4.01
N MET A 152 10.85 20.45 3.43
CA MET A 152 10.02 19.27 3.18
C MET A 152 10.77 18.25 2.33
N CYS A 153 11.36 18.70 1.22
CA CYS A 153 12.11 17.85 0.29
C CYS A 153 13.37 17.26 0.92
N GLN A 154 14.12 18.05 1.71
CA GLN A 154 15.31 17.57 2.40
C GLN A 154 14.98 16.48 3.42
N ARG A 155 13.87 16.60 4.14
CA ARG A 155 13.46 15.61 5.15
C ARG A 155 12.86 14.36 4.53
N THR A 156 11.94 14.51 3.57
CA THR A 156 11.11 13.40 3.09
C THR A 156 11.47 12.88 1.69
N GLY A 157 12.37 13.57 0.98
CA GLY A 157 12.74 13.22 -0.39
C GLY A 157 11.83 13.78 -1.47
N SER A 158 10.80 14.53 -1.08
CA SER A 158 9.83 15.10 -2.01
C SER A 158 9.28 16.42 -1.47
N THR A 159 8.98 17.37 -2.35
CA THR A 159 8.13 18.51 -2.00
C THR A 159 6.75 18.01 -1.59
N ALA A 160 5.95 18.85 -0.92
CA ALA A 160 4.57 18.48 -0.58
C ALA A 160 3.77 18.17 -1.86
N THR A 161 3.28 16.96 -1.96
CA THR A 161 2.67 16.42 -3.18
C THR A 161 1.23 15.99 -2.93
N GLN A 162 0.30 16.46 -3.76
CA GLN A 162 -1.15 16.33 -3.53
C GLN A 162 -1.61 14.90 -3.33
N ARG A 163 -1.09 13.95 -4.12
CA ARG A 163 -1.47 12.54 -4.03
C ARG A 163 -0.88 11.79 -2.83
N PHE A 164 0.12 12.37 -2.15
CA PHE A 164 0.80 11.69 -1.05
C PHE A 164 -0.06 11.69 0.21
N SER A 165 0.09 10.64 1.01
CA SER A 165 -0.80 10.37 2.15
C SER A 165 -0.81 11.49 3.19
N GLY A 166 0.32 12.19 3.42
CA GLY A 166 0.35 13.30 4.36
C GLY A 166 -0.69 14.38 4.05
N ALA A 167 -0.74 14.87 2.81
CA ALA A 167 -1.72 15.87 2.38
C ALA A 167 -3.16 15.32 2.42
N GLN A 168 -3.35 14.06 2.03
CA GLN A 168 -4.64 13.37 2.08
C GLN A 168 -5.16 13.17 3.52
N ILE A 169 -4.29 12.81 4.45
CA ILE A 169 -4.60 12.69 5.87
C ILE A 169 -5.00 14.06 6.46
N ARG A 170 -4.23 15.11 6.16
CA ARG A 170 -4.55 16.45 6.62
C ARG A 170 -5.92 16.90 6.15
N ARG A 171 -6.24 16.69 4.86
CA ARG A 171 -7.56 17.00 4.30
C ARG A 171 -8.67 16.21 5.01
N PHE A 172 -8.49 14.90 5.16
CA PHE A 172 -9.46 14.03 5.81
C PHE A 172 -9.72 14.45 7.26
N SER A 173 -8.68 14.72 8.05
CA SER A 173 -8.80 15.15 9.44
C SER A 173 -9.55 16.48 9.60
N LYS A 174 -9.42 17.39 8.62
CA LYS A 174 -10.12 18.70 8.60
C LYS A 174 -11.60 18.57 8.19
N LEU A 175 -11.88 17.75 7.17
CA LEU A 175 -13.22 17.64 6.60
C LEU A 175 -14.13 16.66 7.35
N SER A 176 -13.54 15.68 8.02
CA SER A 176 -14.27 14.63 8.73
C SER A 176 -13.64 14.35 10.11
N PRO A 177 -13.63 15.32 11.03
CA PRO A 177 -12.92 15.19 12.29
C PRO A 177 -13.42 14.04 13.18
N GLU A 178 -14.71 13.71 13.12
CA GLU A 178 -15.26 12.57 13.86
C GLU A 178 -14.75 11.24 13.32
N ALA A 179 -14.72 11.07 12.00
CA ALA A 179 -14.18 9.88 11.36
C ALA A 179 -12.65 9.77 11.56
N TRP A 180 -11.95 10.92 11.61
CA TRP A 180 -10.53 10.95 11.97
C TRP A 180 -10.29 10.53 13.42
N GLN A 181 -11.14 10.93 14.35
CA GLN A 181 -11.07 10.49 15.74
C GLN A 181 -11.34 8.98 15.89
N ASP A 182 -12.29 8.43 15.12
CA ASP A 182 -12.56 6.99 15.06
C ASP A 182 -11.41 6.19 14.41
N THR A 183 -10.55 6.82 13.60
CA THR A 183 -9.40 6.17 13.00
C THR A 183 -8.37 5.81 14.06
N ALA A 184 -8.01 4.53 14.15
CA ALA A 184 -6.96 4.00 15.02
C ALA A 184 -5.68 3.63 14.25
N HIS A 185 -5.82 3.24 12.96
CA HIS A 185 -4.71 2.82 12.12
C HIS A 185 -4.83 3.44 10.73
N VAL A 186 -3.68 3.87 10.18
CA VAL A 186 -3.55 4.34 8.80
C VAL A 186 -2.61 3.40 8.08
N HIS A 187 -3.12 2.72 7.07
CA HIS A 187 -2.34 1.82 6.21
C HIS A 187 -2.32 2.32 4.77
N LEU A 188 -1.42 1.78 3.98
CA LEU A 188 -1.45 1.87 2.52
C LEU A 188 -2.07 0.59 1.95
N ASN A 189 -2.46 0.60 0.68
CA ASN A 189 -2.99 -0.57 -0.01
C ASN A 189 -2.11 -1.82 0.21
N SER A 190 -0.80 -1.68 0.07
CA SER A 190 0.20 -2.73 0.27
C SER A 190 0.18 -3.31 1.69
N SER A 191 0.34 -2.46 2.71
CA SER A 191 0.39 -2.88 4.11
C SER A 191 -0.98 -3.33 4.64
N PHE A 192 -2.07 -2.80 4.11
CA PHE A 192 -3.43 -3.27 4.41
C PHE A 192 -3.62 -4.73 3.95
N LEU A 193 -3.31 -5.04 2.69
CA LEU A 193 -3.44 -6.40 2.15
C LEU A 193 -2.46 -7.38 2.80
N ALA A 194 -1.23 -6.96 3.08
CA ALA A 194 -0.29 -7.76 3.86
C ALA A 194 -0.81 -8.06 5.26
N SER A 195 -1.51 -7.10 5.91
CA SER A 195 -2.12 -7.29 7.23
C SER A 195 -3.22 -8.35 7.20
N LEU A 196 -4.06 -8.37 6.14
CA LEU A 196 -5.09 -9.39 5.97
C LEU A 196 -4.47 -10.79 5.92
N LEU A 197 -3.45 -10.95 5.07
CA LEU A 197 -2.75 -12.23 4.91
C LEU A 197 -2.03 -12.67 6.18
N ALA A 198 -1.44 -11.75 6.93
CA ALA A 198 -0.74 -12.06 8.18
C ALA A 198 -1.68 -12.23 9.39
N GLY A 199 -2.97 -11.84 9.28
CA GLY A 199 -3.92 -11.88 10.40
C GLY A 199 -3.62 -10.89 11.53
N GLN A 200 -2.84 -9.86 11.25
CA GLN A 200 -2.45 -8.81 12.19
C GLN A 200 -2.02 -7.54 11.45
N SER A 201 -2.15 -6.37 12.09
CA SER A 201 -1.61 -5.13 11.53
C SER A 201 -0.10 -5.23 11.38
N VAL A 202 0.42 -4.93 10.19
CA VAL A 202 1.84 -5.04 9.87
C VAL A 202 2.50 -3.67 9.70
N SER A 203 3.81 -3.62 9.71
CA SER A 203 4.60 -2.42 9.41
C SER A 203 4.41 -1.96 7.96
N ILE A 204 4.61 -0.67 7.70
CA ILE A 204 4.76 -0.12 6.35
C ILE A 204 6.23 -0.24 5.95
N ASP A 205 6.52 -0.51 4.68
CA ASP A 205 7.89 -0.57 4.23
C ASP A 205 8.48 0.82 3.91
N TYR A 206 9.81 0.90 3.76
CA TYR A 206 10.49 2.17 3.49
C TYR A 206 10.14 2.76 2.13
N GLY A 207 9.85 1.93 1.12
CA GLY A 207 9.48 2.39 -0.21
C GLY A 207 8.15 3.13 -0.21
N ASP A 208 7.14 2.53 0.39
CA ASP A 208 5.81 3.13 0.53
C ASP A 208 5.78 4.24 1.60
N GLY A 209 6.49 4.06 2.72
CA GLY A 209 6.57 5.06 3.78
C GLY A 209 7.14 6.39 3.29
N ALA A 210 8.19 6.37 2.47
CA ALA A 210 8.74 7.57 1.85
C ALA A 210 7.72 8.24 0.90
N GLY A 211 6.86 7.46 0.24
CA GLY A 211 5.78 7.97 -0.60
C GLY A 211 4.62 8.61 0.15
N MET A 212 4.65 8.67 1.46
CA MET A 212 3.63 9.34 2.28
C MET A 212 3.94 10.82 2.57
N ASN A 213 5.15 11.32 2.32
CA ASN A 213 5.67 12.62 2.80
C ASN A 213 5.67 12.74 4.34
N LEU A 214 5.80 11.64 5.05
CA LEU A 214 5.80 11.59 6.53
C LEU A 214 7.10 10.96 7.07
N MET A 215 7.78 10.17 6.27
CA MET A 215 9.02 9.51 6.65
C MET A 215 10.22 10.44 6.48
N ASN A 216 11.07 10.53 7.51
CA ASN A 216 12.35 11.23 7.43
C ASN A 216 13.42 10.30 6.85
N LEU A 217 13.98 10.67 5.70
CA LEU A 217 14.97 9.86 4.98
C LEU A 217 16.27 9.64 5.77
N ALA A 218 16.64 10.58 6.65
CA ALA A 218 17.89 10.49 7.40
C ALA A 218 17.80 9.53 8.59
N SER A 219 16.64 9.48 9.26
CA SER A 219 16.41 8.56 10.39
C SER A 219 15.83 7.22 9.94
N GLY A 220 15.14 7.16 8.79
CA GLY A 220 14.37 6.00 8.36
C GLY A 220 13.12 5.76 9.22
N ASP A 221 12.62 6.79 9.91
CA ASP A 221 11.44 6.70 10.76
C ASP A 221 10.48 7.86 10.47
N TRP A 222 9.27 7.84 11.06
CA TRP A 222 8.32 8.94 10.92
C TRP A 222 8.87 10.25 11.45
N ASP A 223 8.64 11.34 10.74
CA ASP A 223 9.07 12.68 11.13
C ASP A 223 8.03 13.28 12.09
N THR A 224 8.36 13.35 13.36
CA THR A 224 7.45 13.79 14.42
C THR A 224 6.92 15.22 14.21
N ASP A 225 7.75 16.13 13.63
CA ASP A 225 7.31 17.49 13.35
C ASP A 225 6.25 17.49 12.24
N ILE A 226 6.50 16.71 11.17
CA ILE A 226 5.56 16.59 10.04
C ILE A 226 4.27 15.91 10.49
N ASP A 227 4.35 14.86 11.31
CA ASP A 227 3.17 14.18 11.85
C ASP A 227 2.27 15.15 12.63
N ASN A 228 2.86 15.95 13.52
CA ASN A 228 2.14 16.95 14.33
C ASN A 228 1.54 18.07 13.47
N ILE A 229 2.23 18.50 12.41
CA ILE A 229 1.71 19.48 11.45
C ILE A 229 0.56 18.89 10.64
N THR A 230 0.66 17.61 10.27
CA THR A 230 -0.28 16.94 9.37
C THR A 230 -1.65 16.76 10.01
N ALA A 231 -1.71 16.08 11.16
CA ALA A 231 -2.98 15.87 11.86
C ALA A 231 -2.75 15.51 13.33
N ASP A 232 -3.69 15.93 14.17
CA ASP A 232 -3.63 15.61 15.60
C ASP A 232 -3.67 14.10 15.85
N GLY A 233 -2.74 13.61 16.67
CA GLY A 233 -2.62 12.20 17.05
C GLY A 233 -2.12 11.26 15.94
N LEU A 234 -1.65 11.76 14.79
CA LEU A 234 -1.23 10.94 13.65
C LEU A 234 -0.14 9.93 14.02
N ALA A 235 0.88 10.34 14.77
CA ALA A 235 1.99 9.47 15.17
C ALA A 235 1.55 8.16 15.87
N HIS A 236 0.39 8.17 16.54
CA HIS A 236 -0.15 6.97 17.20
C HIS A 236 -0.98 6.08 16.26
N LYS A 237 -1.28 6.55 15.06
CA LYS A 237 -2.10 5.84 14.05
C LYS A 237 -1.24 5.20 12.95
N LEU A 238 0.02 5.60 12.86
CA LEU A 238 0.96 5.07 11.87
C LEU A 238 1.62 3.80 12.39
N PRO A 239 1.63 2.69 11.60
CA PRO A 239 2.45 1.52 11.89
C PRO A 239 3.95 1.87 11.86
N SER A 240 4.79 1.06 12.48
CA SER A 240 6.24 1.23 12.38
C SER A 240 6.75 1.01 10.95
N LEU A 241 7.89 1.61 10.64
CA LEU A 241 8.58 1.41 9.35
C LEU A 241 9.60 0.27 9.44
N LYS A 242 9.68 -0.56 8.39
CA LYS A 242 10.65 -1.67 8.28
C LYS A 242 10.98 -1.96 6.82
N PRO A 243 12.10 -2.67 6.53
CA PRO A 243 12.36 -3.19 5.19
C PRO A 243 11.24 -4.15 4.72
N SER A 244 10.91 -4.15 3.44
CA SER A 244 9.93 -5.08 2.85
C SER A 244 10.32 -6.55 2.97
N SER A 245 11.61 -6.86 3.16
CA SER A 245 12.11 -8.20 3.44
C SER A 245 11.76 -8.73 4.84
N THR A 246 11.17 -7.90 5.70
CA THR A 246 10.74 -8.30 7.04
C THR A 246 9.56 -9.26 6.95
N MET A 247 9.64 -10.40 7.65
CA MET A 247 8.51 -11.31 7.78
C MET A 247 7.53 -10.77 8.82
N ALA A 248 6.28 -10.53 8.39
CA ALA A 248 5.20 -10.08 9.26
C ALA A 248 4.69 -11.20 10.18
N GLY A 249 4.80 -12.45 9.73
CA GLY A 249 4.34 -13.62 10.48
C GLY A 249 4.05 -14.80 9.55
N ASN A 250 3.34 -15.78 10.05
CA ASN A 250 2.75 -16.83 9.24
C ASN A 250 1.44 -16.30 8.61
N ILE A 251 0.98 -17.00 7.58
CA ILE A 251 -0.33 -16.72 6.98
C ILE A 251 -1.45 -16.91 8.00
N SER A 252 -2.48 -16.06 7.94
CA SER A 252 -3.66 -16.13 8.81
C SER A 252 -4.38 -17.49 8.70
N PRO A 253 -4.87 -18.04 9.83
CA PRO A 253 -5.68 -19.25 9.85
C PRO A 253 -6.88 -19.19 8.88
N TYR A 254 -7.46 -18.02 8.67
CA TYR A 254 -8.54 -17.82 7.69
C TYR A 254 -8.17 -18.38 6.30
N PHE A 255 -6.99 -18.02 5.79
CA PHE A 255 -6.55 -18.46 4.47
C PHE A 255 -6.09 -19.93 4.46
N VAL A 256 -5.55 -20.42 5.57
CA VAL A 256 -5.22 -21.84 5.74
C VAL A 256 -6.48 -22.69 5.61
N GLU A 257 -7.52 -22.33 6.34
CA GLU A 257 -8.78 -23.09 6.36
C GLU A 257 -9.55 -22.97 5.04
N LYS A 258 -9.61 -21.76 4.47
CA LYS A 258 -10.44 -21.50 3.29
C LYS A 258 -9.77 -21.94 1.99
N TYR A 259 -8.46 -21.74 1.86
CA TYR A 259 -7.71 -21.93 0.62
C TYR A 259 -6.62 -23.00 0.71
N GLN A 260 -6.52 -23.69 1.86
CA GLN A 260 -5.57 -24.80 2.07
C GLN A 260 -4.11 -24.37 1.95
N PHE A 261 -3.77 -23.15 2.35
CA PHE A 261 -2.38 -22.74 2.44
C PHE A 261 -1.60 -23.56 3.48
N ASN A 262 -0.29 -23.67 3.27
CA ASN A 262 0.62 -24.16 4.31
C ASN A 262 0.56 -23.22 5.53
N PRO A 263 0.20 -23.70 6.74
CA PRO A 263 0.14 -22.84 7.92
C PRO A 263 1.48 -22.21 8.32
N GLU A 264 2.59 -22.77 7.84
CA GLU A 264 3.93 -22.22 8.05
C GLU A 264 4.37 -21.23 6.97
N ALA A 265 3.53 -21.00 5.94
CA ALA A 265 3.81 -20.00 4.89
C ALA A 265 4.04 -18.63 5.51
N LYS A 266 5.14 -17.97 5.15
CA LYS A 266 5.51 -16.66 5.68
C LYS A 266 4.90 -15.56 4.84
N VAL A 267 4.38 -14.53 5.50
CA VAL A 267 3.96 -13.28 4.85
C VAL A 267 5.07 -12.26 5.06
N ALA A 268 5.71 -11.82 3.97
CA ALA A 268 6.62 -10.69 3.99
C ALA A 268 5.84 -9.37 3.93
N LEU A 269 6.46 -8.27 4.33
CA LEU A 269 5.89 -6.95 4.08
C LEU A 269 5.82 -6.71 2.57
N TRP A 270 4.83 -5.90 2.18
CA TRP A 270 4.67 -5.46 0.80
C TRP A 270 5.23 -4.04 0.64
N SER A 271 5.42 -3.63 -0.60
CA SER A 271 5.83 -2.27 -0.94
C SER A 271 4.92 -1.67 -2.02
N GLY A 272 5.18 -0.43 -2.40
CA GLY A 272 4.54 0.20 -3.53
C GLY A 272 4.94 -0.45 -4.87
N ASP A 273 4.07 -0.37 -5.86
CA ASP A 273 4.26 -0.93 -7.20
C ASP A 273 5.54 -0.41 -7.88
N ASN A 274 5.83 0.88 -7.78
CA ASN A 274 7.01 1.48 -8.40
C ASN A 274 8.34 0.97 -7.78
N PRO A 275 8.55 1.01 -6.44
CA PRO A 275 9.74 0.40 -5.83
C PRO A 275 9.86 -1.10 -6.14
N CYS A 276 8.74 -1.85 -6.13
CA CYS A 276 8.75 -3.27 -6.48
C CYS A 276 9.16 -3.52 -7.93
N SER A 277 8.74 -2.66 -8.86
CA SER A 277 9.16 -2.74 -10.27
C SER A 277 10.67 -2.59 -10.41
N LEU A 278 11.30 -1.66 -9.67
CA LEU A 278 12.75 -1.48 -9.67
C LEU A 278 13.48 -2.76 -9.18
N VAL A 279 12.98 -3.36 -8.10
CA VAL A 279 13.51 -4.62 -7.54
C VAL A 279 13.32 -5.77 -8.53
N GLY A 280 12.12 -5.92 -9.09
CA GLY A 280 11.78 -6.99 -10.04
C GLY A 280 12.61 -6.94 -11.33
N MET A 281 12.99 -5.74 -11.77
CA MET A 281 13.90 -5.54 -12.91
C MET A 281 15.39 -5.72 -12.55
N GLY A 282 15.72 -6.08 -11.31
CA GLY A 282 17.09 -6.27 -10.85
C GLY A 282 17.92 -4.97 -10.80
N ALA A 283 17.26 -3.83 -10.65
CA ALA A 283 17.89 -2.50 -10.69
C ALA A 283 17.95 -1.82 -9.31
N ALA A 284 17.72 -2.55 -8.23
CA ALA A 284 17.77 -2.02 -6.86
C ALA A 284 19.20 -1.70 -6.34
N SER A 285 20.23 -1.93 -7.15
CA SER A 285 21.62 -1.59 -6.80
C SER A 285 22.04 -0.26 -7.41
N PRO A 286 22.85 0.55 -6.70
CA PRO A 286 23.36 1.82 -7.21
C PRO A 286 24.02 1.71 -8.61
N GLY A 287 23.80 2.74 -9.43
CA GLY A 287 24.29 2.78 -10.81
C GLY A 287 23.40 2.07 -11.84
N LYS A 288 22.30 1.48 -11.41
CA LYS A 288 21.29 0.92 -12.31
C LYS A 288 20.06 1.83 -12.37
N MET A 289 19.39 1.83 -13.52
CA MET A 289 18.15 2.57 -13.72
C MET A 289 17.18 1.76 -14.57
N VAL A 290 15.90 2.05 -14.38
CA VAL A 290 14.78 1.50 -15.17
C VAL A 290 14.03 2.66 -15.80
N ILE A 291 13.73 2.56 -17.09
CA ILE A 291 12.82 3.45 -17.80
C ILE A 291 11.57 2.63 -18.13
N SER A 292 10.44 3.03 -17.61
CA SER A 292 9.13 2.47 -17.99
C SER A 292 8.53 3.33 -19.09
N LEU A 293 8.22 2.71 -20.23
CA LEU A 293 7.63 3.35 -21.41
C LEU A 293 6.18 2.86 -21.55
N GLY A 294 5.23 3.65 -21.10
CA GLY A 294 3.80 3.34 -21.14
C GLY A 294 3.00 4.60 -21.52
N THR A 295 1.77 4.70 -21.03
CA THR A 295 0.95 5.92 -21.15
C THR A 295 1.62 7.12 -20.48
N SER A 296 2.33 6.89 -19.39
CA SER A 296 3.29 7.83 -18.78
C SER A 296 4.67 7.21 -18.74
N TYR A 297 5.70 8.05 -18.80
CA TYR A 297 7.09 7.61 -18.72
C TYR A 297 7.60 7.86 -17.30
N THR A 298 8.19 6.80 -16.71
CA THR A 298 8.83 6.93 -15.40
C THR A 298 10.29 6.50 -15.49
N LEU A 299 11.16 7.22 -14.79
CA LEU A 299 12.58 6.91 -14.64
C LEU A 299 12.86 6.65 -13.17
N PHE A 300 13.34 5.46 -12.86
CA PHE A 300 13.80 5.07 -11.52
C PHE A 300 15.29 4.74 -11.56
N ALA A 301 16.00 5.18 -10.53
CA ALA A 301 17.40 4.83 -10.32
C ALA A 301 17.69 4.58 -8.85
N ALA A 302 18.50 3.56 -8.56
CA ALA A 302 19.02 3.36 -7.21
C ALA A 302 20.23 4.25 -6.96
N MET A 303 20.31 4.86 -5.78
CA MET A 303 21.37 5.78 -5.36
C MET A 303 22.03 5.27 -4.07
N ASP A 304 23.34 5.55 -3.92
CA ASP A 304 24.08 5.25 -2.68
C ASP A 304 23.68 6.15 -1.50
N LYS A 305 23.21 7.34 -1.81
CA LYS A 305 22.79 8.35 -0.82
C LYS A 305 21.58 9.10 -1.37
N PRO A 306 20.66 9.52 -0.51
CA PRO A 306 19.55 10.37 -0.95
C PRO A 306 20.09 11.69 -1.53
N VAL A 307 19.72 11.99 -2.76
CA VAL A 307 19.97 13.29 -3.41
C VAL A 307 18.61 13.87 -3.76
N THR A 308 18.20 14.85 -2.98
CA THR A 308 16.87 15.45 -3.09
C THR A 308 16.85 16.56 -4.13
N ASP A 309 15.70 16.76 -4.75
CA ASP A 309 15.45 17.84 -5.73
C ASP A 309 14.40 18.82 -5.18
N PRO A 310 14.82 19.95 -4.58
CA PRO A 310 13.88 20.95 -4.07
C PRO A 310 13.06 21.65 -5.15
N SER A 311 13.40 21.48 -6.44
CA SER A 311 12.60 21.96 -7.55
C SER A 311 11.31 21.13 -7.76
N GLY A 312 11.22 19.97 -7.12
CA GLY A 312 10.03 19.12 -7.12
C GLY A 312 9.83 18.29 -8.40
N PHE A 313 10.84 18.19 -9.27
CA PHE A 313 10.75 17.35 -10.48
C PHE A 313 11.02 15.87 -10.20
N GLY A 314 11.71 15.55 -9.12
CA GLY A 314 12.05 14.19 -8.71
C GLY A 314 11.56 13.86 -7.31
N HIS A 315 11.38 12.56 -7.07
CA HIS A 315 11.03 12.00 -5.76
C HIS A 315 12.13 11.04 -5.31
N VAL A 316 12.49 11.07 -4.04
CA VAL A 316 13.41 10.11 -3.43
C VAL A 316 12.61 9.23 -2.50
N PHE A 317 12.56 7.94 -2.82
CA PHE A 317 11.89 6.94 -2.00
C PHE A 317 12.91 6.12 -1.20
N GLY A 318 12.49 5.57 -0.07
CA GLY A 318 13.27 4.58 0.64
C GLY A 318 13.47 3.31 -0.22
N ASN A 319 14.63 2.67 -0.06
CA ASN A 319 14.83 1.37 -0.69
C ASN A 319 13.96 0.33 0.04
N PRO A 320 13.05 -0.39 -0.65
CA PRO A 320 12.20 -1.39 0.01
C PRO A 320 13.00 -2.53 0.65
N CYS A 321 14.20 -2.80 0.15
CA CYS A 321 15.05 -3.85 0.71
C CYS A 321 15.90 -3.39 1.92
N GLY A 322 15.84 -2.11 2.27
CA GLY A 322 16.62 -1.53 3.38
C GLY A 322 17.94 -0.90 2.96
#